data_d8fc6b1fa1360f9643a8e127dc40b1cd
#
_entry.id   d8fc6b1fa1360f9643a8e127dc40b1cd
#
_cell.length_a   1.000
_cell.length_b   1.000
_cell.length_c   1.000
_cell.angle_alpha   90.00
_cell.angle_beta   90.00
_cell.angle_gamma   90.00
#
_symmetry.space_group_name_H-M   'P 1'
#
loop_
_entity.id
_entity.type
_entity.pdbx_description
1 polymer ?
#
loop_
_entity_poly.entity_id
_entity_poly.type
_entity_poly.pdbx_seq_one_letter_code
_entity_poly.pdbx_strand_id
1 'polypeptide(L)'
;HVGPLLVVAGAGSGKTRALTHRIAHLIGHHGVDPAELLAVTFTNKAAREMKERLELLLAQRLAQSQFGQPWSTLPAVDQRQLRSRIYREVIKDLWIGTFHALFARLLRFDIDKYRDPEGLSWTRQFSIYDEGDTQSLVKEIVTQELGLDPKRFEPKKVRWAISNAKNQGWMPEQLEQDAGGQRGKLMAE
;
A
#
# COMPACT_ATOMS: atom_id res chain seq x y z
N HIS A 1 -7.84 -21.93 -12.06
CA HIS A 1 -7.30 -20.94 -13.01
C HIS A 1 -5.79 -20.83 -12.81
N VAL A 2 -5.07 -21.34 -13.74
CA VAL A 2 -3.61 -21.29 -13.75
C VAL A 2 -3.23 -20.17 -14.73
N GLY A 3 -2.57 -19.10 -14.24
CA GLY A 3 -1.99 -18.05 -15.06
C GLY A 3 -2.63 -16.66 -14.85
N PRO A 4 -1.97 -15.63 -15.39
CA PRO A 4 -2.41 -14.23 -15.28
C PRO A 4 -3.68 -13.99 -16.13
N LEU A 5 -4.59 -13.16 -15.60
CA LEU A 5 -5.83 -12.75 -16.26
C LEU A 5 -5.87 -11.22 -16.33
N LEU A 6 -5.94 -10.68 -17.55
CA LEU A 6 -6.16 -9.25 -17.77
C LEU A 6 -7.65 -9.00 -18.04
N VAL A 7 -8.28 -8.12 -17.27
CA VAL A 7 -9.64 -7.65 -17.46
C VAL A 7 -9.66 -6.19 -17.87
N VAL A 8 -10.01 -5.90 -19.11
CA VAL A 8 -10.14 -4.54 -19.65
C VAL A 8 -11.60 -4.12 -19.60
N ALA A 9 -11.88 -3.00 -18.93
CA ALA A 9 -13.24 -2.52 -18.75
C ALA A 9 -13.28 -1.02 -18.50
N GLY A 10 -14.27 -0.32 -19.05
CA GLY A 10 -14.44 1.14 -18.91
C GLY A 10 -14.79 1.60 -17.48
N ALA A 11 -14.83 2.91 -17.27
CA ALA A 11 -15.30 3.46 -16.00
C ALA A 11 -16.77 3.05 -15.74
N GLY A 12 -17.11 2.74 -14.48
CA GLY A 12 -18.47 2.33 -14.11
C GLY A 12 -18.88 0.89 -14.51
N SER A 13 -18.04 0.15 -15.23
CA SER A 13 -18.34 -1.20 -15.74
C SER A 13 -18.38 -2.32 -14.67
N GLY A 14 -18.09 -1.97 -13.40
CA GLY A 14 -18.13 -2.94 -12.31
C GLY A 14 -16.83 -3.73 -12.09
N LYS A 15 -15.66 -3.26 -12.59
CA LYS A 15 -14.35 -3.90 -12.36
C LYS A 15 -14.09 -4.27 -10.89
N THR A 16 -14.26 -3.33 -10.00
CA THR A 16 -14.07 -3.55 -8.54
C THR A 16 -15.06 -4.58 -8.00
N ARG A 17 -16.30 -4.58 -8.52
CA ARG A 17 -17.32 -5.58 -8.16
C ARG A 17 -16.88 -6.97 -8.60
N ALA A 18 -16.43 -7.11 -9.85
CA ALA A 18 -15.92 -8.38 -10.38
C ALA A 18 -14.75 -8.92 -9.54
N LEU A 19 -13.80 -8.06 -9.20
CA LEU A 19 -12.66 -8.41 -8.34
C LEU A 19 -13.11 -8.88 -6.95
N THR A 20 -14.04 -8.15 -6.33
CA THR A 20 -14.58 -8.52 -5.01
C THR A 20 -15.27 -9.87 -5.03
N HIS A 21 -16.09 -10.13 -6.07
CA HIS A 21 -16.74 -11.45 -6.26
C HIS A 21 -15.71 -12.56 -6.53
N ARG A 22 -14.63 -12.26 -7.24
CA ARG A 22 -13.53 -13.20 -7.47
C ARG A 22 -12.86 -13.61 -6.16
N ILE A 23 -12.50 -12.63 -5.30
CA ILE A 23 -11.91 -12.89 -3.97
C ILE A 23 -12.88 -13.72 -3.12
N ALA A 24 -14.16 -13.33 -3.06
CA ALA A 24 -15.15 -14.08 -2.31
C ALA A 24 -15.33 -15.52 -2.81
N HIS A 25 -15.17 -15.75 -4.11
CA HIS A 25 -15.22 -17.08 -4.72
C HIS A 25 -13.98 -17.92 -4.37
N LEU A 26 -12.78 -17.32 -4.41
CA LEU A 26 -11.54 -17.98 -4.04
C LEU A 26 -11.59 -18.46 -2.58
N ILE A 27 -12.03 -17.61 -1.66
CA ILE A 27 -12.15 -17.96 -0.25
C ILE A 27 -13.26 -18.97 -0.01
N GLY A 28 -14.49 -18.68 -0.48
CA GLY A 28 -15.68 -19.43 -0.11
C GLY A 28 -15.92 -20.70 -0.91
N HIS A 29 -15.27 -20.91 -2.06
CA HIS A 29 -15.44 -22.09 -2.90
C HIS A 29 -14.15 -22.87 -3.08
N HIS A 30 -13.03 -22.20 -3.23
CA HIS A 30 -11.73 -22.87 -3.40
C HIS A 30 -10.94 -23.01 -2.08
N GLY A 31 -11.43 -22.46 -0.97
CA GLY A 31 -10.79 -22.57 0.34
C GLY A 31 -9.41 -21.90 0.43
N VAL A 32 -9.17 -20.89 -0.42
CA VAL A 32 -7.90 -20.14 -0.39
C VAL A 32 -7.82 -19.38 0.93
N ASP A 33 -6.69 -19.49 1.60
CA ASP A 33 -6.45 -18.77 2.85
C ASP A 33 -6.48 -17.25 2.59
N PRO A 34 -7.27 -16.48 3.36
CA PRO A 34 -7.28 -15.03 3.26
C PRO A 34 -5.91 -14.38 3.35
N ALA A 35 -4.99 -14.94 4.14
CA ALA A 35 -3.62 -14.45 4.30
C ALA A 35 -2.77 -14.57 3.02
N GLU A 36 -3.14 -15.45 2.10
CA GLU A 36 -2.47 -15.65 0.80
C GLU A 36 -3.00 -14.72 -0.30
N LEU A 37 -4.03 -13.92 -0.01
CA LEU A 37 -4.68 -13.05 -0.99
C LEU A 37 -4.23 -11.61 -0.85
N LEU A 38 -3.62 -11.09 -1.92
CA LEU A 38 -3.19 -9.70 -2.05
C LEU A 38 -4.07 -8.97 -3.09
N ALA A 39 -4.72 -7.89 -2.68
CA ALA A 39 -5.49 -7.02 -3.57
C ALA A 39 -5.10 -5.55 -3.38
N VAL A 40 -4.62 -4.94 -4.45
CA VAL A 40 -4.09 -3.58 -4.42
C VAL A 40 -5.05 -2.60 -5.06
N THR A 41 -5.20 -1.44 -4.45
CA THR A 41 -6.01 -0.33 -4.94
C THR A 41 -5.19 0.96 -4.96
N PHE A 42 -5.67 1.98 -5.71
CA PHE A 42 -5.00 3.28 -5.74
C PHE A 42 -5.41 4.19 -4.57
N THR A 43 -6.58 3.99 -3.97
CA THR A 43 -7.08 4.86 -2.90
C THR A 43 -7.50 4.08 -1.68
N ASN A 44 -7.33 4.67 -0.50
CA ASN A 44 -7.80 4.11 0.77
C ASN A 44 -9.32 3.93 0.79
N LYS A 45 -10.06 4.81 0.11
CA LYS A 45 -11.51 4.70 -0.06
C LYS A 45 -11.88 3.42 -0.80
N ALA A 46 -11.24 3.16 -1.95
CA ALA A 46 -11.51 1.95 -2.73
C ALA A 46 -11.15 0.66 -1.96
N ALA A 47 -10.04 0.68 -1.22
CA ALA A 47 -9.66 -0.44 -0.37
C ALA A 47 -10.71 -0.73 0.72
N ARG A 48 -11.22 0.30 1.38
CA ARG A 48 -12.27 0.19 2.39
C ARG A 48 -13.57 -0.34 1.80
N GLU A 49 -14.04 0.25 0.71
CA GLU A 49 -15.23 -0.21 0.01
C GLU A 49 -15.12 -1.68 -0.44
N MET A 50 -13.94 -2.10 -0.89
CA MET A 50 -13.70 -3.49 -1.28
C MET A 50 -13.83 -4.43 -0.08
N LYS A 51 -13.24 -4.08 1.07
CA LYS A 51 -13.35 -4.85 2.32
C LYS A 51 -14.80 -4.96 2.80
N GLU A 52 -15.53 -3.85 2.83
CA GLU A 52 -16.94 -3.80 3.25
C GLU A 52 -17.85 -4.66 2.35
N ARG A 53 -17.64 -4.59 1.03
CA ARG A 53 -18.38 -5.41 0.07
C ARG A 53 -18.05 -6.89 0.21
N LEU A 54 -16.78 -7.23 0.41
CA LEU A 54 -16.34 -8.61 0.61
C LEU A 54 -16.90 -9.19 1.90
N GLU A 55 -16.85 -8.43 3.01
CA GLU A 55 -17.45 -8.79 4.28
C GLU A 55 -18.94 -9.12 4.13
N LEU A 56 -19.68 -8.23 3.45
CA LEU A 56 -21.10 -8.44 3.22
C LEU A 56 -21.38 -9.69 2.37
N LEU A 57 -20.64 -9.89 1.28
CA LEU A 57 -20.81 -11.05 0.39
C LEU A 57 -20.57 -12.37 1.13
N LEU A 58 -19.52 -12.43 1.94
CA LEU A 58 -19.18 -13.62 2.72
C LEU A 58 -20.19 -13.85 3.85
N ALA A 59 -20.63 -12.78 4.52
CA ALA A 59 -21.68 -12.88 5.53
C ALA A 59 -23.02 -13.35 4.96
N GLN A 60 -23.39 -12.90 3.78
CA GLN A 60 -24.59 -13.37 3.07
C GLN A 60 -24.52 -14.87 2.72
N ARG A 61 -23.35 -15.33 2.24
CA ARG A 61 -23.14 -16.76 1.98
C ARG A 61 -23.21 -17.60 3.26
N LEU A 62 -22.60 -17.11 4.33
CA LEU A 62 -22.63 -17.79 5.62
C LEU A 62 -24.06 -17.85 6.17
N ALA A 63 -24.83 -16.77 6.04
CA ALA A 63 -26.24 -16.74 6.40
C ALA A 63 -27.05 -17.80 5.66
N GLN A 64 -26.88 -17.89 4.35
CA GLN A 64 -27.58 -18.88 3.53
C GLN A 64 -27.21 -20.31 3.91
N SER A 65 -25.92 -20.57 4.19
CA SER A 65 -25.47 -21.91 4.57
C SER A 65 -25.86 -22.31 5.99
N GLN A 66 -25.89 -21.37 6.93
CA GLN A 66 -26.11 -21.62 8.35
C GLN A 66 -27.59 -21.59 8.75
N PHE A 67 -28.38 -20.70 8.14
CA PHE A 67 -29.80 -20.50 8.50
C PHE A 67 -30.77 -20.91 7.38
N GLY A 68 -30.27 -21.17 6.17
CA GLY A 68 -31.15 -21.46 5.02
C GLY A 68 -32.02 -20.28 4.58
N GLN A 69 -31.76 -19.07 5.10
CA GLN A 69 -32.58 -17.88 4.88
C GLN A 69 -31.84 -16.77 4.15
N PRO A 70 -32.53 -15.95 3.34
CA PRO A 70 -31.96 -14.76 2.74
C PRO A 70 -31.46 -13.78 3.79
N TRP A 71 -30.36 -13.10 3.50
CA TRP A 71 -29.78 -12.05 4.36
C TRP A 71 -30.79 -11.00 4.83
N SER A 72 -31.68 -10.58 3.94
CA SER A 72 -32.69 -9.53 4.22
C SER A 72 -33.73 -9.93 5.24
N THR A 73 -33.90 -11.23 5.50
CA THR A 73 -34.90 -11.74 6.46
C THR A 73 -34.31 -11.98 7.84
N LEU A 74 -32.98 -11.92 7.98
CA LEU A 74 -32.34 -12.14 9.25
C LEU A 74 -32.51 -10.91 10.19
N PRO A 75 -32.68 -11.14 11.49
CA PRO A 75 -32.65 -10.07 12.50
C PRO A 75 -31.35 -9.28 12.43
N ALA A 76 -31.43 -7.97 12.72
CA ALA A 76 -30.27 -7.09 12.68
C ALA A 76 -29.13 -7.52 13.66
N VAL A 77 -29.48 -8.22 14.72
CA VAL A 77 -28.50 -8.79 15.68
C VAL A 77 -27.68 -9.88 14.99
N ASP A 78 -28.35 -10.81 14.31
CA ASP A 78 -27.70 -11.95 13.62
C ASP A 78 -26.83 -11.44 12.47
N GLN A 79 -27.34 -10.46 11.69
CA GLN A 79 -26.57 -9.82 10.63
C GLN A 79 -25.25 -9.21 11.19
N ARG A 80 -25.31 -8.50 12.32
CA ARG A 80 -24.12 -7.92 12.96
C ARG A 80 -23.15 -8.98 13.47
N GLN A 81 -23.66 -10.05 14.05
CA GLN A 81 -22.83 -11.17 14.53
C GLN A 81 -22.09 -11.86 13.38
N LEU A 82 -22.78 -12.15 12.27
CA LEU A 82 -22.18 -12.75 11.08
C LEU A 82 -21.11 -11.85 10.46
N ARG A 83 -21.39 -10.54 10.33
CA ARG A 83 -20.38 -9.59 9.82
C ARG A 83 -19.16 -9.52 10.74
N SER A 84 -19.35 -9.44 12.04
CA SER A 84 -18.26 -9.42 13.01
C SER A 84 -17.43 -10.72 12.97
N ARG A 85 -18.07 -11.85 12.74
CA ARG A 85 -17.40 -13.13 12.56
C ARG A 85 -16.55 -13.13 11.30
N ILE A 86 -17.13 -12.76 10.15
CA ILE A 86 -16.40 -12.67 8.87
C ILE A 86 -15.23 -11.69 8.96
N TYR A 87 -15.43 -10.55 9.63
CA TYR A 87 -14.35 -9.59 9.82
C TYR A 87 -13.16 -10.22 10.55
N ARG A 88 -13.41 -10.91 11.67
CA ARG A 88 -12.36 -11.52 12.49
C ARG A 88 -11.68 -12.73 11.83
N GLU A 89 -12.46 -13.56 11.14
CA GLU A 89 -11.98 -14.83 10.57
C GLU A 89 -11.38 -14.66 9.16
N VAL A 90 -11.76 -13.60 8.43
CA VAL A 90 -11.38 -13.43 7.02
C VAL A 90 -10.79 -12.05 6.74
N ILE A 91 -11.56 -10.98 6.96
CA ILE A 91 -11.21 -9.64 6.46
C ILE A 91 -9.93 -9.09 7.11
N LYS A 92 -9.72 -9.39 8.39
CA LYS A 92 -8.56 -8.95 9.16
C LYS A 92 -7.24 -9.44 8.55
N ASP A 93 -7.21 -10.65 8.02
CA ASP A 93 -6.00 -11.30 7.52
C ASP A 93 -5.74 -11.00 6.04
N LEU A 94 -6.75 -10.53 5.30
CA LEU A 94 -6.62 -10.13 3.91
C LEU A 94 -5.64 -8.96 3.72
N TRP A 95 -4.84 -9.06 2.68
CA TRP A 95 -3.95 -8.00 2.25
C TRP A 95 -4.63 -7.11 1.21
N ILE A 96 -5.60 -6.30 1.65
CA ILE A 96 -6.31 -5.33 0.80
C ILE A 96 -5.93 -3.92 1.23
N GLY A 97 -5.33 -3.15 0.34
CA GLY A 97 -4.88 -1.79 0.63
C GLY A 97 -4.33 -1.06 -0.57
N THR A 98 -3.84 0.14 -0.35
CA THR A 98 -3.02 0.86 -1.35
C THR A 98 -1.62 0.26 -1.38
N PHE A 99 -0.88 0.48 -2.48
CA PHE A 99 0.53 0.09 -2.57
C PHE A 99 1.33 0.56 -1.35
N HIS A 100 1.21 1.84 -1.00
CA HIS A 100 1.92 2.40 0.16
C HIS A 100 1.58 1.70 1.47
N ALA A 101 0.30 1.47 1.73
CA ALA A 101 -0.13 0.79 2.96
C ALA A 101 0.36 -0.66 3.05
N LEU A 102 0.33 -1.37 1.92
CA LEU A 102 0.79 -2.76 1.85
C LEU A 102 2.31 -2.86 1.95
N PHE A 103 3.06 -1.96 1.29
CA PHE A 103 4.51 -1.92 1.40
C PHE A 103 4.97 -1.53 2.79
N ALA A 104 4.31 -0.56 3.44
CA ALA A 104 4.58 -0.23 4.84
C ALA A 104 4.34 -1.42 5.77
N ARG A 105 3.29 -2.22 5.51
CA ARG A 105 3.02 -3.45 6.26
C ARG A 105 4.10 -4.50 6.02
N LEU A 106 4.52 -4.72 4.78
CA LEU A 106 5.62 -5.64 4.42
C LEU A 106 6.93 -5.23 5.09
N LEU A 107 7.31 -3.96 5.00
CA LEU A 107 8.52 -3.46 5.63
C LEU A 107 8.51 -3.66 7.14
N ARG A 108 7.36 -3.48 7.82
CA ARG A 108 7.27 -3.75 9.26
C ARG A 108 7.47 -5.22 9.64
N PHE A 109 7.28 -6.16 8.71
CA PHE A 109 7.61 -7.56 8.96
C PHE A 109 9.08 -7.87 8.78
N ASP A 110 9.73 -7.28 7.78
CA ASP A 110 11.01 -7.76 7.27
C ASP A 110 12.14 -6.73 7.29
N ILE A 111 11.89 -5.46 7.61
CA ILE A 111 12.89 -4.38 7.51
C ILE A 111 14.13 -4.61 8.38
N ASP A 112 13.99 -5.32 9.49
CA ASP A 112 15.09 -5.69 10.37
C ASP A 112 16.06 -6.72 9.75
N LYS A 113 15.65 -7.39 8.69
CA LYS A 113 16.50 -8.30 7.90
C LYS A 113 17.30 -7.56 6.83
N TYR A 114 16.87 -6.36 6.45
CA TYR A 114 17.54 -5.56 5.44
C TYR A 114 18.79 -4.92 6.02
N ARG A 115 19.84 -4.91 5.22
CA ARG A 115 21.07 -4.15 5.45
C ARG A 115 21.35 -3.37 4.18
N ASP A 116 21.63 -2.09 4.31
CA ASP A 116 22.10 -1.34 3.17
C ASP A 116 23.55 -1.73 2.78
N PRO A 117 24.08 -1.25 1.66
CA PRO A 117 25.45 -1.53 1.25
C PRO A 117 26.52 -1.11 2.28
N GLU A 118 26.21 -0.13 3.15
CA GLU A 118 27.08 0.40 4.20
C GLU A 118 26.93 -0.37 5.52
N GLY A 119 26.02 -1.34 5.57
CA GLY A 119 25.78 -2.19 6.75
C GLY A 119 24.81 -1.59 7.77
N LEU A 120 24.18 -0.47 7.48
CA LEU A 120 23.15 0.12 8.34
C LEU A 120 21.91 -0.77 8.39
N SER A 121 21.30 -0.86 9.55
CA SER A 121 20.08 -1.62 9.77
C SER A 121 18.93 -0.70 10.15
N TRP A 122 17.75 -1.08 9.72
CA TRP A 122 16.51 -0.37 10.02
C TRP A 122 15.71 -1.12 11.09
N THR A 123 14.94 -0.39 11.86
CA THR A 123 14.04 -0.97 12.87
C THR A 123 12.61 -0.97 12.37
N ARG A 124 11.76 -1.86 12.91
CA ARG A 124 10.33 -1.90 12.59
C ARG A 124 9.57 -0.64 13.04
N GLN A 125 10.18 0.18 13.88
CA GLN A 125 9.61 1.43 14.41
C GLN A 125 9.94 2.65 13.51
N PHE A 126 10.15 2.44 12.22
CA PHE A 126 10.36 3.54 11.29
C PHE A 126 9.12 4.43 11.15
N SER A 127 9.34 5.72 10.95
CA SER A 127 8.31 6.68 10.55
C SER A 127 8.25 6.80 9.03
N ILE A 128 7.06 7.05 8.51
CA ILE A 128 6.84 7.33 7.09
C ILE A 128 6.65 8.84 6.98
N TYR A 129 7.54 9.51 6.28
CA TYR A 129 7.45 10.94 6.02
C TYR A 129 6.45 11.20 4.91
N ASP A 130 5.58 12.17 5.13
CA ASP A 130 4.75 12.73 4.06
C ASP A 130 5.55 13.75 3.22
N GLU A 131 4.87 14.39 2.26
CA GLU A 131 5.50 15.39 1.40
C GLU A 131 5.99 16.61 2.20
N GLY A 132 5.23 17.02 3.23
CA GLY A 132 5.58 18.14 4.10
C GLY A 132 6.80 17.84 4.97
N ASP A 133 6.81 16.66 5.57
CA ASP A 133 7.94 16.17 6.38
C ASP A 133 9.22 16.10 5.55
N THR A 134 9.13 15.48 4.36
CA THR A 134 10.27 15.38 3.44
C THR A 134 10.78 16.75 3.01
N GLN A 135 9.87 17.70 2.71
CA GLN A 135 10.25 19.05 2.33
C GLN A 135 10.96 19.81 3.47
N SER A 136 10.48 19.60 4.71
CA SER A 136 11.06 20.20 5.90
C SER A 136 12.47 19.67 6.15
N LEU A 137 12.65 18.35 6.06
CA LEU A 137 13.94 17.69 6.20
C LEU A 137 14.94 18.17 5.15
N VAL A 138 14.57 18.19 3.88
CA VAL A 138 15.46 18.66 2.80
C VAL A 138 15.83 20.16 3.01
N LYS A 139 14.89 20.98 3.47
CA LYS A 139 15.17 22.37 3.80
C LYS A 139 16.18 22.49 4.93
N GLU A 140 16.03 21.72 5.98
CA GLU A 140 16.95 21.70 7.13
C GLU A 140 18.35 21.29 6.70
N ILE A 141 18.50 20.21 5.96
CA ILE A 141 19.79 19.75 5.43
C ILE A 141 20.44 20.84 4.57
N VAL A 142 19.72 21.38 3.59
CA VAL A 142 20.26 22.40 2.68
C VAL A 142 20.73 23.66 3.44
N THR A 143 19.96 24.13 4.43
CA THR A 143 20.21 25.43 5.04
C THR A 143 21.05 25.35 6.33
N GLN A 144 20.89 24.29 7.14
CA GLN A 144 21.52 24.18 8.44
C GLN A 144 22.74 23.27 8.42
N GLU A 145 22.65 22.11 7.78
CA GLU A 145 23.76 21.16 7.77
C GLU A 145 24.80 21.52 6.70
N LEU A 146 24.35 21.75 5.46
CA LEU A 146 25.24 22.10 4.34
C LEU A 146 25.54 23.61 4.23
N GLY A 147 24.82 24.46 4.96
CA GLY A 147 25.03 25.92 4.95
C GLY A 147 24.83 26.55 3.57
N LEU A 148 24.02 25.96 2.69
CA LEU A 148 23.83 26.43 1.33
C LEU A 148 22.77 27.54 1.25
N ASP A 149 22.98 28.49 0.29
CA ASP A 149 21.98 29.52 0.05
C ASP A 149 20.69 28.91 -0.55
N PRO A 150 19.54 29.02 0.16
CA PRO A 150 18.27 28.45 -0.31
C PRO A 150 17.73 29.12 -1.57
N LYS A 151 18.23 30.29 -1.96
CA LYS A 151 17.90 30.93 -3.25
C LYS A 151 18.61 30.24 -4.41
N ARG A 152 19.81 29.74 -4.20
CA ARG A 152 20.60 29.02 -5.19
C ARG A 152 20.24 27.52 -5.20
N PHE A 153 20.06 26.92 -4.02
CA PHE A 153 19.67 25.53 -3.81
C PHE A 153 18.26 25.47 -3.22
N GLU A 154 17.29 25.76 -4.07
CA GLU A 154 15.88 25.76 -3.65
C GLU A 154 15.45 24.40 -3.18
N PRO A 155 15.05 24.20 -1.89
CA PRO A 155 14.76 22.88 -1.30
C PRO A 155 13.73 22.06 -2.10
N LYS A 156 12.76 22.70 -2.74
CA LYS A 156 11.80 22.01 -3.61
C LYS A 156 12.44 21.37 -4.84
N LYS A 157 13.41 22.09 -5.45
CA LYS A 157 14.13 21.58 -6.62
C LYS A 157 15.10 20.47 -6.24
N VAL A 158 15.75 20.59 -5.07
CA VAL A 158 16.61 19.55 -4.52
C VAL A 158 15.80 18.29 -4.26
N ARG A 159 14.69 18.38 -3.53
CA ARG A 159 13.78 17.27 -3.28
C ARG A 159 13.29 16.60 -4.58
N TRP A 160 12.92 17.40 -5.56
CA TRP A 160 12.49 16.89 -6.86
C TRP A 160 13.60 16.11 -7.58
N ALA A 161 14.82 16.64 -7.58
CA ALA A 161 15.98 15.99 -8.19
C ALA A 161 16.30 14.65 -7.52
N ILE A 162 16.29 14.59 -6.18
CA ILE A 162 16.46 13.37 -5.40
C ILE A 162 15.35 12.35 -5.74
N SER A 163 14.10 12.79 -5.75
CA SER A 163 12.96 11.92 -6.09
C SER A 163 13.08 11.36 -7.50
N ASN A 164 13.51 12.18 -8.46
CA ASN A 164 13.69 11.75 -9.85
C ASN A 164 14.82 10.73 -9.98
N ALA A 165 15.96 10.95 -9.32
CA ALA A 165 17.06 10.00 -9.28
C ALA A 165 16.64 8.64 -8.69
N LYS A 166 15.94 8.66 -7.54
CA LYS A 166 15.39 7.46 -6.91
C LYS A 166 14.40 6.72 -7.81
N ASN A 167 13.57 7.43 -8.57
CA ASN A 167 12.63 6.82 -9.53
C ASN A 167 13.35 6.13 -10.70
N GLN A 168 14.58 6.52 -11.01
CA GLN A 168 15.43 5.88 -12.01
C GLN A 168 16.30 4.76 -11.41
N GLY A 169 16.21 4.53 -10.11
CA GLY A 169 17.03 3.56 -9.39
C GLY A 169 18.49 4.00 -9.23
N TRP A 170 18.77 5.30 -9.36
CA TRP A 170 20.11 5.83 -9.21
C TRP A 170 20.52 5.90 -7.74
N MET A 171 21.75 5.49 -7.49
CA MET A 171 22.47 5.72 -6.24
C MET A 171 23.13 7.10 -6.26
N PRO A 172 23.53 7.66 -5.09
CA PRO A 172 24.17 8.97 -5.01
C PRO A 172 25.36 9.15 -5.95
N GLU A 173 26.22 8.13 -6.10
CA GLU A 173 27.40 8.15 -6.95
C GLU A 173 27.06 8.28 -8.43
N GLN A 174 25.94 7.68 -8.83
CA GLN A 174 25.44 7.80 -10.21
C GLN A 174 24.89 9.18 -10.49
N LEU A 175 24.21 9.79 -9.51
CA LEU A 175 23.74 11.16 -9.62
C LEU A 175 24.92 12.15 -9.71
N GLU A 176 26.00 11.93 -8.97
CA GLU A 176 27.22 12.73 -9.04
C GLU A 176 27.85 12.67 -10.43
N GLN A 177 27.95 11.47 -11.03
CA GLN A 177 28.54 11.26 -12.35
C GLN A 177 27.70 11.92 -13.48
N ASP A 178 26.38 11.80 -13.43
CA ASP A 178 25.47 12.32 -14.45
C ASP A 178 25.39 13.86 -14.41
N ALA A 179 25.43 14.43 -13.23
CA ALA A 179 25.30 15.88 -13.06
C ALA A 179 26.56 16.68 -13.42
N GLY A 180 27.69 16.03 -13.71
CA GLY A 180 28.89 16.60 -14.34
C GLY A 180 29.49 17.85 -13.70
N GLY A 181 29.30 18.10 -12.39
CA GLY A 181 29.79 19.29 -11.73
C GLY A 181 29.44 19.41 -10.24
N GLN A 182 29.87 20.51 -9.64
CA GLN A 182 29.69 20.85 -8.22
C GLN A 182 28.24 20.70 -7.72
N ARG A 183 27.24 20.92 -8.61
CA ARG A 183 25.81 20.82 -8.29
C ARG A 183 25.35 19.38 -8.11
N GLY A 184 25.91 18.45 -8.90
CA GLY A 184 25.63 17.03 -8.75
C GLY A 184 26.19 16.43 -7.49
N LYS A 185 27.42 16.82 -7.11
CA LYS A 185 28.03 16.42 -5.86
C LYS A 185 27.19 16.80 -4.65
N LEU A 186 26.76 18.07 -4.57
CA LEU A 186 25.93 18.59 -3.48
C LEU A 186 24.50 17.99 -3.43
N MET A 187 24.02 17.35 -4.48
CA MET A 187 22.74 16.64 -4.47
C MET A 187 22.90 15.14 -4.16
N ALA A 188 24.11 14.61 -4.27
CA ALA A 188 24.46 13.26 -3.91
C ALA A 188 24.78 13.10 -2.41
N GLU A 189 25.34 14.15 -1.78
CA GLU A 189 25.51 14.26 -0.32
C GLU A 189 24.14 14.37 0.39
#